data_646bc0d2aa3ee969f6a8e3fd4c5303ef
#
_entry.id   646bc0d2aa3ee969f6a8e3fd4c5303ef
#
_cell.length_a   1.000
_cell.length_b   1.000
_cell.length_c   1.000
_cell.angle_alpha   90.00
_cell.angle_beta   90.00
_cell.angle_gamma   90.00
#
_symmetry.space_group_name_H-M   'P 1'
#
loop_
_entity.id
_entity.type
_entity.pdbx_description
1 polymer ?
#
loop_
_entity_poly.entity_id
_entity_poly.type
_entity_poly.pdbx_seq_one_letter_code
_entity_poly.pdbx_strand_id
1 'polypeptide(L)'
;MVFVLFLFPSLCTSAGQTGGTLTPGILRPVIDAQGHVIQAPAPDGKTYPVFRPAEESAFTQHVRATLETSFAQQVLRLDRYSRNLLHREPGRDEEQRLKEPMSLLLSGEEGGFARYGFWLEDPRGGRQLVWAGYVDLVVDEGGIDDGDLEEIFSHELGHLILKSLLGDINSGPSRKMHQSMTVTDYPTAFDEGYAEHFQPLVRDATGNAYLRELTKGATATDLNLLWLSGLDQQLRTDGVKRNLFVHRKALPALALQPNPDRYQLFLDGETSVDFLSDQFKNAQEMMACEGVIATLFYRSVNDERLRNQYRDESFYRQFLGPAVSSAEFRKAVSPYENVNLKLFAAMRRVGLEPAQAQPPLVIRIVKAYASLFPNEAEEVCGVFLKTTYGVTASQELAVAFELAANAGRTGNIEAFRQRSGAAFSLLRTTINQVAHGKLAIDANLGPELWVMNSSFKIAPAVWERERTEPLALNLNTATEAELMTLPGVDLATARRIVAERRARGFFKSLDELCEVAALSPELSKSLAEMRAEMGRQKDYKRQ
;
A
#
# COMPACT_ATOMS: atom_id res chain seq x y z
N MET A 1 32.60 10.19 6.23
CA MET A 1 31.31 9.86 5.64
C MET A 1 31.59 8.97 4.43
N VAL A 2 31.65 7.66 4.65
CA VAL A 2 31.85 6.70 3.57
C VAL A 2 30.49 6.07 3.33
N PHE A 3 29.78 6.60 2.33
CA PHE A 3 28.62 5.93 1.77
C PHE A 3 29.12 4.69 1.05
N VAL A 4 28.75 3.51 1.54
CA VAL A 4 28.83 2.30 0.74
C VAL A 4 27.68 2.41 -0.26
N LEU A 5 27.98 3.02 -1.42
CA LEU A 5 27.14 2.95 -2.59
C LEU A 5 27.09 1.48 -3.03
N PHE A 6 25.97 0.80 -2.75
CA PHE A 6 25.61 -0.37 -3.54
C PHE A 6 25.19 0.13 -4.91
N LEU A 7 26.13 0.13 -5.84
CA LEU A 7 25.86 0.26 -7.27
C LEU A 7 25.05 -0.98 -7.69
N PHE A 8 23.75 -0.84 -7.79
CA PHE A 8 22.93 -1.79 -8.51
C PHE A 8 23.19 -1.59 -10.01
N PRO A 9 23.62 -2.61 -10.74
CA PRO A 9 23.70 -2.50 -12.18
C PRO A 9 22.30 -2.33 -12.75
N SER A 10 22.08 -1.22 -13.46
CA SER A 10 20.90 -1.00 -14.29
C SER A 10 20.86 -2.06 -15.39
N LEU A 11 20.17 -3.14 -15.17
CA LEU A 11 19.86 -4.15 -16.19
C LEU A 11 18.50 -3.80 -16.82
N CYS A 12 18.47 -2.76 -17.63
CA CYS A 12 17.50 -2.65 -18.71
C CYS A 12 17.91 -3.65 -19.81
N THR A 13 17.63 -4.93 -19.62
CA THR A 13 17.59 -5.87 -20.71
C THR A 13 16.17 -5.89 -21.28
N SER A 14 16.05 -5.47 -22.53
CA SER A 14 14.85 -5.65 -23.36
C SER A 14 14.39 -7.11 -23.26
N ALA A 15 13.36 -7.37 -22.44
CA ALA A 15 12.73 -8.67 -22.37
C ALA A 15 12.02 -8.92 -23.71
N GLY A 16 12.42 -9.96 -24.40
CA GLY A 16 11.78 -10.42 -25.64
C GLY A 16 10.28 -10.64 -25.41
N GLN A 17 9.47 -9.90 -26.14
CA GLN A 17 8.02 -10.00 -26.14
C GLN A 17 7.60 -11.36 -26.69
N THR A 18 7.05 -12.20 -25.86
CA THR A 18 6.35 -13.44 -26.27
C THR A 18 4.88 -13.47 -25.81
N GLY A 19 4.30 -12.32 -25.50
CA GLY A 19 2.85 -12.15 -25.30
C GLY A 19 2.39 -10.99 -26.15
N GLY A 20 1.29 -11.11 -26.89
CA GLY A 20 0.71 -10.00 -27.64
C GLY A 20 0.44 -8.79 -26.73
N THR A 21 0.59 -7.60 -27.28
CA THR A 21 0.25 -6.35 -26.60
C THR A 21 -1.19 -6.38 -26.12
N LEU A 22 -1.41 -6.05 -24.84
CA LEU A 22 -2.75 -5.93 -24.27
C LEU A 22 -3.23 -4.49 -24.46
N THR A 23 -4.35 -4.33 -25.17
CA THR A 23 -4.95 -3.03 -25.44
C THR A 23 -6.15 -2.83 -24.53
N PRO A 24 -6.12 -1.87 -23.58
CA PRO A 24 -7.30 -1.55 -22.78
C PRO A 24 -8.45 -1.02 -23.62
N GLY A 25 -9.68 -1.36 -23.28
CA GLY A 25 -10.87 -0.73 -23.82
C GLY A 25 -11.00 0.69 -23.26
N ILE A 26 -10.97 1.72 -24.13
CA ILE A 26 -11.15 3.10 -23.69
C ILE A 26 -12.63 3.43 -23.72
N LEU A 27 -13.17 3.88 -22.59
CA LEU A 27 -14.58 4.17 -22.38
C LEU A 27 -14.80 5.66 -22.07
N ARG A 28 -15.99 6.15 -22.34
CA ARG A 28 -16.49 7.44 -21.90
C ARG A 28 -17.86 7.29 -21.23
N PRO A 29 -18.20 8.15 -20.25
CA PRO A 29 -19.49 8.12 -19.61
C PRO A 29 -20.60 8.54 -20.61
N VAL A 30 -21.76 7.94 -20.48
CA VAL A 30 -22.99 8.44 -21.11
C VAL A 30 -23.63 9.42 -20.14
N ILE A 31 -23.78 10.68 -20.55
CA ILE A 31 -24.31 11.78 -19.73
C ILE A 31 -25.72 12.15 -20.11
N ASP A 32 -26.50 12.59 -19.14
CA ASP A 32 -27.85 13.16 -19.36
C ASP A 32 -27.78 14.65 -19.82
N ALA A 33 -28.92 15.25 -20.01
CA ALA A 33 -29.03 16.66 -20.45
C ALA A 33 -28.51 17.66 -19.40
N GLN A 34 -28.32 17.24 -18.17
CA GLN A 34 -27.78 18.01 -17.04
C GLN A 34 -26.28 17.78 -16.84
N GLY A 35 -25.65 16.87 -17.60
CA GLY A 35 -24.24 16.55 -17.53
C GLY A 35 -23.90 15.45 -16.50
N HIS A 36 -24.88 14.79 -15.89
CA HIS A 36 -24.63 13.70 -14.96
C HIS A 36 -24.48 12.37 -15.69
N VAL A 37 -23.63 11.49 -15.15
CA VAL A 37 -23.45 10.13 -15.65
C VAL A 37 -24.74 9.34 -15.45
N ILE A 38 -25.29 8.79 -16.53
CA ILE A 38 -26.52 7.98 -16.48
C ILE A 38 -26.25 6.72 -15.66
N GLN A 39 -27.16 6.43 -14.72
CA GLN A 39 -27.16 5.22 -13.91
C GLN A 39 -28.30 4.31 -14.38
N ALA A 40 -28.05 3.00 -14.45
CA ALA A 40 -29.07 2.02 -14.81
C ALA A 40 -29.16 0.89 -13.79
N PRO A 41 -30.38 0.37 -13.48
CA PRO A 41 -30.57 -0.70 -12.53
C PRO A 41 -30.01 -2.02 -13.05
N ALA A 42 -29.46 -2.83 -12.16
CA ALA A 42 -28.92 -4.15 -12.46
C ALA A 42 -29.70 -5.26 -11.72
N PRO A 43 -29.55 -6.53 -12.12
CA PRO A 43 -30.26 -7.66 -11.51
C PRO A 43 -29.99 -7.88 -10.02
N ASP A 44 -28.86 -7.35 -9.49
CA ASP A 44 -28.51 -7.40 -8.06
C ASP A 44 -29.22 -6.33 -7.21
N GLY A 45 -30.12 -5.54 -7.82
CA GLY A 45 -30.87 -4.47 -7.17
C GLY A 45 -30.11 -3.16 -6.99
N LYS A 46 -28.87 -3.07 -7.44
CA LYS A 46 -28.06 -1.85 -7.43
C LYS A 46 -28.16 -1.10 -8.77
N THR A 47 -27.65 0.10 -8.81
CA THR A 47 -27.47 0.87 -10.04
C THR A 47 -25.99 0.93 -10.40
N TYR A 48 -25.71 0.91 -11.71
CA TYR A 48 -24.36 1.03 -12.24
C TYR A 48 -24.30 2.08 -13.33
N PRO A 49 -23.16 2.76 -13.49
CA PRO A 49 -23.01 3.77 -14.51
C PRO A 49 -23.07 3.17 -15.92
N VAL A 50 -23.51 3.99 -16.87
CA VAL A 50 -23.59 3.63 -18.29
C VAL A 50 -22.42 4.27 -19.03
N PHE A 51 -21.66 3.45 -19.74
CA PHE A 51 -20.51 3.87 -20.54
C PHE A 51 -20.68 3.44 -21.99
N ARG A 52 -19.94 4.08 -22.87
CA ARG A 52 -19.79 3.67 -24.27
C ARG A 52 -18.32 3.68 -24.67
N PRO A 53 -17.93 2.94 -25.72
CA PRO A 53 -16.59 3.06 -26.27
C PRO A 53 -16.28 4.52 -26.63
N ALA A 54 -15.08 4.98 -26.28
CA ALA A 54 -14.62 6.30 -26.68
C ALA A 54 -14.45 6.35 -28.20
N GLU A 55 -14.78 7.49 -28.80
CA GLU A 55 -14.54 7.71 -30.21
C GLU A 55 -13.04 7.72 -30.52
N GLU A 56 -12.70 7.16 -31.67
CA GLU A 56 -11.30 7.14 -32.12
C GLU A 56 -10.87 8.58 -32.47
N SER A 57 -9.80 9.03 -31.86
CA SER A 57 -9.24 10.38 -32.02
C SER A 57 -7.72 10.35 -31.81
N ALA A 58 -7.03 11.43 -32.16
CA ALA A 58 -5.58 11.52 -31.86
C ALA A 58 -5.31 11.34 -30.37
N PHE A 59 -6.14 11.91 -29.50
CA PHE A 59 -6.03 11.78 -28.06
C PHE A 59 -6.21 10.32 -27.59
N THR A 60 -7.26 9.61 -28.00
CA THR A 60 -7.48 8.21 -27.60
C THR A 60 -6.40 7.29 -28.16
N GLN A 61 -5.85 7.60 -29.33
CA GLN A 61 -4.69 6.90 -29.89
C GLN A 61 -3.43 7.14 -29.05
N HIS A 62 -3.19 8.38 -28.58
CA HIS A 62 -2.06 8.71 -27.70
C HIS A 62 -2.16 7.98 -26.35
N VAL A 63 -3.34 8.02 -25.70
CA VAL A 63 -3.62 7.23 -24.48
C VAL A 63 -3.29 5.74 -24.69
N ARG A 64 -3.80 5.16 -25.77
CA ARG A 64 -3.58 3.75 -26.09
C ARG A 64 -2.09 3.44 -26.31
N ALA A 65 -1.41 4.23 -27.13
CA ALA A 65 0.00 4.06 -27.42
C ALA A 65 0.87 4.13 -26.16
N THR A 66 0.55 5.04 -25.23
CA THR A 66 1.24 5.15 -23.94
C THR A 66 1.06 3.87 -23.11
N LEU A 67 -0.16 3.38 -22.95
CA LEU A 67 -0.41 2.16 -22.18
C LEU A 67 0.14 0.89 -22.84
N GLU A 68 0.24 0.85 -24.17
CA GLU A 68 0.80 -0.28 -24.93
C GLU A 68 2.33 -0.35 -24.90
N THR A 69 3.01 0.77 -24.68
CA THR A 69 4.49 0.86 -24.75
C THR A 69 5.17 1.04 -23.39
N SER A 70 4.40 1.37 -22.35
CA SER A 70 4.90 1.63 -21.00
C SER A 70 4.96 0.37 -20.11
N PHE A 71 5.41 0.57 -18.87
CA PHE A 71 5.36 -0.45 -17.81
C PHE A 71 3.93 -0.92 -17.53
N ALA A 72 2.91 -0.13 -17.87
CA ALA A 72 1.50 -0.51 -17.75
C ALA A 72 1.19 -1.86 -18.42
N GLN A 73 1.89 -2.22 -19.50
CA GLN A 73 1.76 -3.54 -20.11
C GLN A 73 2.10 -4.69 -19.17
N GLN A 74 3.08 -4.53 -18.29
CA GLN A 74 3.40 -5.55 -17.30
C GLN A 74 2.29 -5.66 -16.26
N VAL A 75 1.74 -4.53 -15.82
CA VAL A 75 0.64 -4.50 -14.84
C VAL A 75 -0.65 -5.06 -15.44
N LEU A 76 -0.96 -4.75 -16.72
CA LEU A 76 -2.07 -5.34 -17.47
C LEU A 76 -1.96 -6.88 -17.57
N ARG A 77 -0.75 -7.41 -17.79
CA ARG A 77 -0.56 -8.87 -17.75
C ARG A 77 -0.79 -9.44 -16.36
N LEU A 78 -0.34 -8.75 -15.31
CA LEU A 78 -0.59 -9.16 -13.92
C LEU A 78 -2.08 -9.14 -13.59
N ASP A 79 -2.82 -8.12 -14.01
CA ASP A 79 -4.28 -8.08 -13.87
C ASP A 79 -4.92 -9.29 -14.57
N ARG A 80 -4.55 -9.57 -15.81
CA ARG A 80 -5.03 -10.76 -16.53
C ARG A 80 -4.73 -12.06 -15.75
N TYR A 81 -3.51 -12.20 -15.20
CA TYR A 81 -3.14 -13.38 -14.42
C TYR A 81 -3.92 -13.48 -13.11
N SER A 82 -4.18 -12.37 -12.44
CA SER A 82 -5.00 -12.37 -11.23
C SER A 82 -6.43 -12.81 -11.50
N ARG A 83 -7.03 -12.35 -12.61
CA ARG A 83 -8.37 -12.75 -13.04
C ARG A 83 -8.47 -14.24 -13.39
N ASN A 84 -7.40 -14.84 -13.90
CA ASN A 84 -7.36 -16.29 -14.15
C ASN A 84 -7.44 -17.12 -12.86
N LEU A 85 -7.07 -16.55 -11.71
CA LEU A 85 -7.19 -17.17 -10.38
C LEU A 85 -8.50 -16.87 -9.66
N LEU A 86 -9.36 -16.03 -10.22
CA LEU A 86 -10.61 -15.62 -9.59
C LEU A 86 -11.44 -16.82 -9.15
N HIS A 87 -12.10 -16.66 -8.01
CA HIS A 87 -13.19 -17.55 -7.61
C HIS A 87 -14.24 -17.57 -8.71
N ARG A 88 -14.65 -18.79 -9.06
CA ARG A 88 -15.80 -19.01 -9.94
C ARG A 88 -17.04 -18.47 -9.23
N GLU A 89 -17.44 -17.26 -9.59
CA GLU A 89 -18.78 -16.81 -9.22
C GLU A 89 -19.79 -17.70 -9.95
N PRO A 90 -20.78 -18.25 -9.23
CA PRO A 90 -21.79 -19.09 -9.86
C PRO A 90 -22.49 -18.33 -11.01
N GLY A 91 -22.50 -18.91 -12.21
CA GLY A 91 -23.24 -18.37 -13.36
C GLY A 91 -22.43 -17.55 -14.38
N ARG A 92 -21.11 -17.41 -14.22
CA ARG A 92 -20.26 -16.73 -15.23
C ARG A 92 -19.46 -17.71 -16.06
N ASP A 93 -19.48 -17.50 -17.38
CA ASP A 93 -18.63 -18.20 -18.32
C ASP A 93 -17.17 -17.77 -18.15
N GLU A 94 -16.31 -18.71 -17.75
CA GLU A 94 -14.88 -18.50 -17.49
C GLU A 94 -14.16 -18.01 -18.78
N GLU A 95 -14.56 -18.52 -19.93
CA GLU A 95 -13.97 -18.15 -21.21
C GLU A 95 -14.30 -16.71 -21.61
N GLN A 96 -15.47 -16.23 -21.25
CA GLN A 96 -15.91 -14.85 -21.55
C GLN A 96 -15.17 -13.83 -20.68
N ARG A 97 -14.95 -14.11 -19.39
CA ARG A 97 -14.17 -13.26 -18.47
C ARG A 97 -12.70 -13.11 -18.88
N LEU A 98 -12.11 -14.15 -19.40
CA LEU A 98 -10.72 -14.12 -19.89
C LEU A 98 -10.53 -13.32 -21.17
N LYS A 99 -11.62 -13.12 -21.93
CA LYS A 99 -11.63 -12.37 -23.18
C LYS A 99 -11.99 -10.89 -22.99
N GLU A 100 -12.59 -10.51 -21.85
CA GLU A 100 -12.93 -9.11 -21.57
C GLU A 100 -11.63 -8.30 -21.38
N PRO A 101 -11.37 -7.28 -22.22
CA PRO A 101 -10.21 -6.42 -22.03
C PRO A 101 -10.38 -5.62 -20.73
N MET A 102 -9.26 -5.30 -20.09
CA MET A 102 -9.26 -4.26 -19.07
C MET A 102 -9.78 -2.96 -19.65
N SER A 103 -10.59 -2.22 -18.91
CA SER A 103 -11.18 -0.96 -19.37
C SER A 103 -10.63 0.23 -18.62
N LEU A 104 -10.34 1.31 -19.35
CA LEU A 104 -10.04 2.63 -18.84
C LEU A 104 -11.22 3.55 -19.16
N LEU A 105 -11.85 4.11 -18.13
CA LEU A 105 -12.84 5.16 -18.25
C LEU A 105 -12.15 6.52 -18.22
N LEU A 106 -12.33 7.28 -19.30
CA LEU A 106 -11.93 8.69 -19.34
C LEU A 106 -13.08 9.52 -18.76
N SER A 107 -12.99 9.89 -17.50
CA SER A 107 -14.03 10.63 -16.78
C SER A 107 -13.66 12.09 -16.58
N GLY A 108 -14.59 12.85 -15.98
CA GLY A 108 -14.36 14.22 -15.52
C GLY A 108 -14.31 14.32 -13.98
N GLU A 109 -14.37 13.19 -13.27
CA GLU A 109 -14.25 13.16 -11.81
C GLU A 109 -12.76 13.22 -11.44
N GLU A 110 -12.37 14.24 -10.69
CA GLU A 110 -10.99 14.47 -10.30
C GLU A 110 -10.49 13.34 -9.39
N GLY A 111 -9.33 12.77 -9.74
CA GLY A 111 -8.70 11.65 -9.02
C GLY A 111 -8.53 10.41 -9.89
N GLY A 112 -8.00 9.34 -9.27
CA GLY A 112 -7.90 7.99 -9.83
C GLY A 112 -8.74 7.03 -8.99
N PHE A 113 -9.43 6.10 -9.64
CA PHE A 113 -10.30 5.15 -8.93
C PHE A 113 -10.30 3.78 -9.60
N ALA A 114 -10.19 2.75 -8.79
CA ALA A 114 -10.45 1.37 -9.18
C ALA A 114 -11.93 1.02 -8.92
N ARG A 115 -12.70 0.84 -9.96
CA ARG A 115 -14.16 0.60 -9.88
C ARG A 115 -14.54 -0.75 -10.47
N TYR A 116 -15.78 -1.21 -10.22
CA TYR A 116 -16.25 -2.50 -10.68
C TYR A 116 -17.73 -2.47 -11.08
N GLY A 117 -18.02 -3.01 -12.26
CA GLY A 117 -19.38 -3.12 -12.82
C GLY A 117 -19.86 -1.85 -13.51
N PHE A 118 -20.33 -2.01 -14.74
CA PHE A 118 -20.91 -0.93 -15.54
C PHE A 118 -21.82 -1.49 -16.65
N TRP A 119 -22.69 -0.64 -17.19
CA TRP A 119 -23.43 -0.94 -18.40
C TRP A 119 -22.67 -0.44 -19.62
N LEU A 120 -22.37 -1.32 -20.56
CA LEU A 120 -21.80 -0.94 -21.85
C LEU A 120 -22.94 -0.70 -22.85
N GLU A 121 -23.03 0.54 -23.35
CA GLU A 121 -24.01 0.94 -24.37
C GLU A 121 -23.38 0.84 -25.76
N ASP A 122 -24.07 0.12 -26.65
CA ASP A 122 -23.69 0.02 -28.05
C ASP A 122 -24.18 1.26 -28.86
N PRO A 123 -23.72 1.46 -30.12
CA PRO A 123 -24.13 2.58 -30.93
C PRO A 123 -25.63 2.63 -31.25
N ARG A 124 -26.39 1.56 -31.03
CA ARG A 124 -27.84 1.47 -31.24
C ARG A 124 -28.64 1.70 -29.96
N GLY A 125 -27.94 1.99 -28.82
CA GLY A 125 -28.55 2.20 -27.52
C GLY A 125 -28.87 0.90 -26.77
N GLY A 126 -28.44 -0.27 -27.28
CA GLY A 126 -28.49 -1.54 -26.53
C GLY A 126 -27.50 -1.54 -25.40
N ARG A 127 -27.88 -2.10 -24.22
CA ARG A 127 -27.05 -2.11 -23.03
C ARG A 127 -26.74 -3.52 -22.56
N GLN A 128 -25.46 -3.79 -22.30
CA GLN A 128 -24.98 -5.03 -21.70
C GLN A 128 -24.32 -4.72 -20.36
N LEU A 129 -24.69 -5.45 -19.31
CA LEU A 129 -24.03 -5.34 -18.01
C LEU A 129 -22.69 -6.06 -18.05
N VAL A 130 -21.63 -5.34 -17.73
CA VAL A 130 -20.26 -5.84 -17.67
C VAL A 130 -19.83 -5.90 -16.22
N TRP A 131 -19.54 -7.11 -15.73
CA TRP A 131 -19.06 -7.37 -14.38
C TRP A 131 -17.52 -7.48 -14.36
N ALA A 132 -16.85 -6.40 -14.71
CA ALA A 132 -15.39 -6.33 -14.72
C ALA A 132 -14.91 -5.09 -13.99
N GLY A 133 -13.66 -5.15 -13.50
CA GLY A 133 -12.97 -3.98 -13.00
C GLY A 133 -12.65 -3.00 -14.13
N TYR A 134 -12.62 -1.73 -13.80
CA TYR A 134 -12.13 -0.68 -14.68
C TYR A 134 -11.42 0.40 -13.89
N VAL A 135 -10.46 1.04 -14.53
CA VAL A 135 -9.77 2.21 -13.99
C VAL A 135 -10.51 3.46 -14.47
N ASP A 136 -10.80 4.36 -13.55
CA ASP A 136 -11.52 5.62 -13.79
C ASP A 136 -10.56 6.78 -13.55
N LEU A 137 -10.16 7.51 -14.61
CA LEU A 137 -9.18 8.59 -14.55
C LEU A 137 -9.64 9.82 -15.33
N VAL A 138 -9.28 11.00 -14.80
CA VAL A 138 -9.16 12.22 -15.61
C VAL A 138 -7.83 12.16 -16.35
N VAL A 139 -7.85 12.21 -17.66
CA VAL A 139 -6.65 12.19 -18.51
C VAL A 139 -6.75 13.35 -19.50
N ASP A 140 -5.71 14.15 -19.56
CA ASP A 140 -5.48 15.15 -20.59
C ASP A 140 -4.09 14.97 -21.25
N GLU A 141 -3.78 15.78 -22.24
CA GLU A 141 -2.47 15.68 -22.93
C GLU A 141 -1.30 15.98 -21.98
N GLY A 142 -1.47 16.92 -21.03
CA GLY A 142 -0.46 17.23 -20.03
C GLY A 142 -0.15 16.03 -19.14
N GLY A 143 -1.18 15.35 -18.62
CA GLY A 143 -1.04 14.15 -17.79
C GLY A 143 -0.47 12.94 -18.52
N ILE A 144 -0.54 12.91 -19.88
CA ILE A 144 0.20 11.93 -20.67
C ILE A 144 1.68 12.33 -20.79
N ASP A 145 1.95 13.59 -21.08
CA ASP A 145 3.30 14.10 -21.34
C ASP A 145 4.17 14.07 -20.08
N ASP A 146 3.61 14.32 -18.90
CA ASP A 146 4.32 14.26 -17.62
C ASP A 146 4.32 12.87 -16.96
N GLY A 147 3.59 11.91 -17.55
CA GLY A 147 3.60 10.50 -17.15
C GLY A 147 2.60 10.11 -16.06
N ASP A 148 1.72 11.02 -15.65
CA ASP A 148 0.66 10.74 -14.67
C ASP A 148 -0.23 9.57 -15.13
N LEU A 149 -0.55 9.49 -16.43
CA LEU A 149 -1.30 8.36 -16.96
C LEU A 149 -0.62 7.01 -16.67
N GLU A 150 0.69 6.89 -16.88
CA GLU A 150 1.41 5.64 -16.64
C GLU A 150 1.43 5.25 -15.16
N GLU A 151 1.66 6.23 -14.29
CA GLU A 151 1.77 6.01 -12.85
C GLU A 151 0.42 5.71 -12.20
N ILE A 152 -0.58 6.57 -12.44
CA ILE A 152 -1.89 6.45 -11.78
C ILE A 152 -2.66 5.24 -12.32
N PHE A 153 -2.62 5.00 -13.65
CA PHE A 153 -3.24 3.80 -14.21
C PHE A 153 -2.67 2.52 -13.61
N SER A 154 -1.35 2.45 -13.44
CA SER A 154 -0.69 1.28 -12.85
C SER A 154 -1.03 1.11 -11.37
N HIS A 155 -1.17 2.20 -10.62
CA HIS A 155 -1.59 2.22 -9.23
C HIS A 155 -3.02 1.69 -9.09
N GLU A 156 -3.98 2.27 -9.81
CA GLU A 156 -5.39 1.87 -9.75
C GLU A 156 -5.61 0.42 -10.21
N LEU A 157 -4.84 -0.02 -11.19
CA LEU A 157 -4.85 -1.41 -11.62
C LEU A 157 -4.38 -2.36 -10.52
N GLY A 158 -3.50 -1.88 -9.63
CA GLY A 158 -3.07 -2.60 -8.42
C GLY A 158 -4.24 -2.94 -7.50
N HIS A 159 -5.16 -2.01 -7.24
CA HIS A 159 -6.38 -2.25 -6.46
C HIS A 159 -7.28 -3.31 -7.10
N LEU A 160 -7.43 -3.29 -8.44
CA LEU A 160 -8.22 -4.30 -9.16
C LEU A 160 -7.58 -5.69 -9.08
N ILE A 161 -6.25 -5.77 -9.12
CA ILE A 161 -5.52 -7.02 -8.90
C ILE A 161 -5.80 -7.57 -7.49
N LEU A 162 -5.72 -6.73 -6.46
CA LEU A 162 -6.03 -7.14 -5.08
C LEU A 162 -7.46 -7.61 -4.94
N LYS A 163 -8.42 -6.86 -5.51
CA LYS A 163 -9.83 -7.25 -5.50
C LYS A 163 -10.05 -8.62 -6.16
N SER A 164 -9.34 -8.90 -7.24
CA SER A 164 -9.38 -10.20 -7.91
C SER A 164 -8.82 -11.34 -7.05
N LEU A 165 -7.82 -11.10 -6.23
CA LEU A 165 -7.12 -12.11 -5.43
C LEU A 165 -7.71 -12.31 -4.04
N LEU A 166 -8.18 -11.25 -3.40
CA LEU A 166 -8.57 -11.21 -1.99
C LEU A 166 -10.06 -10.91 -1.79
N GLY A 167 -10.75 -10.42 -2.83
CA GLY A 167 -12.08 -9.83 -2.71
C GLY A 167 -12.02 -8.40 -2.18
N ASP A 168 -13.15 -7.91 -1.64
CA ASP A 168 -13.20 -6.57 -1.07
C ASP A 168 -12.40 -6.49 0.24
N ILE A 169 -11.42 -5.61 0.28
CA ILE A 169 -10.68 -5.27 1.50
C ILE A 169 -11.49 -4.21 2.23
N ASN A 170 -12.03 -4.58 3.39
CA ASN A 170 -12.80 -3.64 4.20
C ASN A 170 -11.87 -2.56 4.76
N SER A 171 -12.24 -1.29 4.58
CA SER A 171 -11.57 -0.15 5.20
C SER A 171 -11.47 -0.34 6.71
N GLY A 172 -10.35 0.04 7.28
CA GLY A 172 -10.13 0.05 8.71
C GLY A 172 -10.84 1.23 9.40
N PRO A 173 -10.58 1.41 10.70
CA PRO A 173 -11.20 2.48 11.47
C PRO A 173 -10.54 3.86 11.29
N SER A 174 -9.34 3.95 10.71
CA SER A 174 -8.67 5.22 10.47
C SER A 174 -9.48 6.13 9.56
N ARG A 175 -9.45 7.42 9.87
CA ARG A 175 -10.08 8.49 9.08
C ARG A 175 -9.04 9.46 8.52
N LYS A 176 -7.78 9.08 8.63
CA LYS A 176 -6.69 9.83 8.01
C LYS A 176 -6.75 9.68 6.51
N MET A 177 -6.41 10.74 5.82
CA MET A 177 -6.12 10.64 4.39
C MET A 177 -4.93 9.70 4.20
N HIS A 178 -5.05 8.75 3.30
CA HIS A 178 -3.95 7.86 2.98
C HIS A 178 -2.88 8.63 2.18
N GLN A 179 -1.64 8.46 2.58
CA GLN A 179 -0.44 8.96 1.91
C GLN A 179 0.73 8.09 2.32
N SER A 180 1.77 8.02 1.49
CA SER A 180 2.91 7.12 1.67
C SER A 180 3.52 7.15 3.07
N MET A 181 3.57 8.34 3.70
CA MET A 181 4.19 8.54 5.01
C MET A 181 3.22 8.41 6.18
N THR A 182 1.91 8.36 5.92
CA THR A 182 0.86 8.36 6.94
C THR A 182 0.71 6.99 7.59
N VAL A 183 0.54 6.99 8.91
CA VAL A 183 0.19 5.77 9.66
C VAL A 183 -1.32 5.74 9.81
N THR A 184 -1.99 4.93 9.01
CA THR A 184 -3.46 4.79 8.95
C THR A 184 -3.92 3.56 9.77
N ASP A 185 -4.39 2.52 9.11
CA ASP A 185 -4.73 1.21 9.67
C ASP A 185 -4.22 0.10 8.73
N TYR A 186 -4.24 -1.15 9.19
CA TYR A 186 -3.69 -2.26 8.42
C TYR A 186 -4.34 -2.50 7.06
N PRO A 187 -5.70 -2.48 6.93
CA PRO A 187 -6.33 -2.66 5.63
C PRO A 187 -6.02 -1.55 4.64
N THR A 188 -6.13 -0.28 5.07
CA THR A 188 -5.86 0.88 4.23
C THR A 188 -4.39 0.88 3.78
N ALA A 189 -3.45 0.74 4.72
CA ALA A 189 -2.02 0.73 4.38
C ALA A 189 -1.64 -0.45 3.47
N PHE A 190 -2.33 -1.59 3.58
CA PHE A 190 -2.08 -2.74 2.71
C PHE A 190 -2.60 -2.50 1.29
N ASP A 191 -3.83 -2.02 1.15
CA ASP A 191 -4.47 -1.78 -0.14
C ASP A 191 -3.70 -0.72 -0.94
N GLU A 192 -3.50 0.44 -0.33
CA GLU A 192 -2.78 1.56 -0.94
C GLU A 192 -1.29 1.25 -1.16
N GLY A 193 -0.62 0.65 -0.18
CA GLY A 193 0.80 0.32 -0.31
C GLY A 193 1.09 -0.75 -1.36
N TYR A 194 0.15 -1.69 -1.59
CA TYR A 194 0.28 -2.60 -2.72
C TYR A 194 0.12 -1.87 -4.06
N ALA A 195 -0.83 -0.96 -4.17
CA ALA A 195 -1.02 -0.17 -5.39
C ALA A 195 0.16 0.80 -5.62
N GLU A 196 0.62 1.48 -4.58
CA GLU A 196 1.75 2.42 -4.62
C GLU A 196 3.05 1.78 -5.13
N HIS A 197 3.31 0.48 -4.83
CA HIS A 197 4.58 -0.14 -5.24
C HIS A 197 4.79 -0.19 -6.76
N PHE A 198 3.73 -0.06 -7.57
CA PHE A 198 3.85 0.03 -9.02
C PHE A 198 4.46 1.36 -9.48
N GLN A 199 4.25 2.45 -8.77
CA GLN A 199 4.73 3.78 -9.18
C GLN A 199 6.27 3.86 -9.27
N PRO A 200 7.07 3.46 -8.24
CA PRO A 200 8.52 3.39 -8.41
C PRO A 200 8.98 2.42 -9.50
N LEU A 201 8.22 1.36 -9.80
CA LEU A 201 8.53 0.45 -10.90
C LEU A 201 8.25 1.09 -12.27
N VAL A 202 7.17 1.86 -12.39
CA VAL A 202 6.91 2.68 -13.58
C VAL A 202 8.08 3.61 -13.82
N ARG A 203 8.51 4.36 -12.81
CA ARG A 203 9.64 5.30 -12.92
C ARG A 203 10.97 4.63 -13.22
N ASP A 204 11.20 3.40 -12.77
CA ASP A 204 12.40 2.65 -13.11
C ASP A 204 12.43 2.21 -14.58
N ALA A 205 11.27 1.97 -15.17
CA ALA A 205 11.13 1.42 -16.51
C ALA A 205 10.70 2.44 -17.58
N THR A 206 10.28 3.64 -17.17
CA THR A 206 9.67 4.62 -18.08
C THR A 206 10.62 5.15 -19.15
N GLY A 207 10.07 5.36 -20.35
CA GLY A 207 10.67 6.16 -21.42
C GLY A 207 10.39 7.65 -21.30
N ASN A 208 9.44 8.07 -20.45
CA ASN A 208 9.00 9.45 -20.27
C ASN A 208 10.12 10.33 -19.72
N ALA A 209 10.40 11.45 -20.40
CA ALA A 209 11.51 12.33 -20.04
C ALA A 209 11.27 13.09 -18.73
N TYR A 210 10.02 13.49 -18.48
CA TYR A 210 9.62 14.20 -17.26
C TYR A 210 9.77 13.30 -16.03
N LEU A 211 9.20 12.08 -16.05
CA LEU A 211 9.36 11.11 -14.97
C LEU A 211 10.82 10.75 -14.68
N ARG A 212 11.63 10.65 -15.73
CA ARG A 212 13.09 10.45 -15.57
C ARG A 212 13.78 11.60 -14.86
N GLU A 213 13.36 12.82 -15.11
CA GLU A 213 13.91 14.00 -14.43
C GLU A 213 13.50 14.01 -12.96
N LEU A 214 12.24 13.73 -12.66
CA LEU A 214 11.75 13.60 -11.29
C LEU A 214 12.51 12.53 -10.48
N THR A 215 12.96 11.44 -11.13
CA THR A 215 13.72 10.37 -10.44
C THR A 215 15.14 10.77 -10.05
N LYS A 216 15.67 11.91 -10.53
CA LYS A 216 17.02 12.38 -10.14
C LYS A 216 17.10 12.93 -8.72
N GLY A 217 15.97 12.98 -8.05
CA GLY A 217 15.86 13.37 -6.65
C GLY A 217 15.65 14.86 -6.48
N ALA A 218 14.56 15.25 -5.85
CA ALA A 218 14.35 16.62 -5.38
C ALA A 218 15.26 16.89 -4.19
N THR A 219 15.79 18.10 -4.08
CA THR A 219 16.51 18.54 -2.89
C THR A 219 15.52 18.77 -1.74
N ALA A 220 15.99 18.74 -0.48
CA ALA A 220 15.14 19.07 0.66
C ALA A 220 14.50 20.47 0.55
N THR A 221 15.16 21.39 -0.13
CA THR A 221 14.66 22.75 -0.39
C THR A 221 13.49 22.73 -1.37
N ASP A 222 13.60 21.93 -2.43
CA ASP A 222 12.53 21.79 -3.43
C ASP A 222 11.30 21.15 -2.82
N LEU A 223 11.47 20.11 -1.98
CA LEU A 223 10.40 19.46 -1.27
C LEU A 223 9.61 20.38 -0.34
N ASN A 224 10.25 21.37 0.27
CA ASN A 224 9.56 22.37 1.11
C ASN A 224 8.67 23.35 0.31
N LEU A 225 8.85 23.45 -0.99
CA LEU A 225 8.04 24.29 -1.87
C LEU A 225 6.90 23.53 -2.54
N LEU A 226 6.91 22.20 -2.48
CA LEU A 226 5.86 21.38 -3.07
C LEU A 226 4.59 21.43 -2.20
N TRP A 227 3.44 21.42 -2.87
CA TRP A 227 2.17 21.12 -2.22
C TRP A 227 2.22 19.69 -1.67
N LEU A 228 1.41 19.41 -0.66
CA LEU A 228 1.40 18.08 -0.03
C LEU A 228 1.29 16.93 -1.02
N SER A 229 0.42 17.05 -2.04
CA SER A 229 0.29 16.07 -3.11
C SER A 229 1.58 15.86 -3.89
N GLY A 230 2.26 16.95 -4.25
CA GLY A 230 3.56 16.87 -4.94
C GLY A 230 4.65 16.28 -4.06
N LEU A 231 4.67 16.59 -2.77
CA LEU A 231 5.59 15.98 -1.81
C LEU A 231 5.35 14.48 -1.69
N ASP A 232 4.10 14.05 -1.54
CA ASP A 232 3.76 12.64 -1.44
C ASP A 232 4.16 11.88 -2.71
N GLN A 233 3.86 12.44 -3.89
CA GLN A 233 4.24 11.84 -5.17
C GLN A 233 5.76 11.65 -5.32
N GLN A 234 6.57 12.60 -4.86
CA GLN A 234 8.03 12.44 -4.83
C GLN A 234 8.46 11.35 -3.84
N LEU A 235 7.88 11.35 -2.64
CA LEU A 235 8.21 10.39 -1.61
C LEU A 235 7.82 8.96 -1.98
N ARG A 236 6.74 8.75 -2.73
CA ARG A 236 6.32 7.42 -3.23
C ARG A 236 7.44 6.69 -3.95
N THR A 237 8.33 7.41 -4.63
CA THR A 237 9.46 6.80 -5.32
C THR A 237 10.72 6.77 -4.45
N ASP A 238 11.21 7.91 -4.02
CA ASP A 238 12.47 8.01 -3.27
C ASP A 238 12.36 7.37 -1.89
N GLY A 239 11.25 7.57 -1.22
CA GLY A 239 10.98 6.98 0.09
C GLY A 239 10.93 5.46 0.03
N VAL A 240 10.25 4.89 -0.98
CA VAL A 240 10.17 3.45 -1.22
C VAL A 240 11.55 2.87 -1.52
N LYS A 241 12.27 3.43 -2.50
CA LYS A 241 13.60 2.92 -2.90
C LYS A 241 14.61 2.98 -1.76
N ARG A 242 14.60 4.05 -0.98
CA ARG A 242 15.52 4.30 0.14
C ARG A 242 15.03 3.75 1.47
N ASN A 243 13.83 3.19 1.54
CA ASN A 243 13.22 2.67 2.77
C ASN A 243 13.08 3.74 3.87
N LEU A 244 12.64 4.94 3.50
CA LEU A 244 12.54 6.06 4.45
C LEU A 244 11.37 5.92 5.41
N PHE A 245 10.27 5.30 4.98
CA PHE A 245 9.02 5.23 5.71
C PHE A 245 9.06 4.39 7.00
N VAL A 246 10.09 3.58 7.20
CA VAL A 246 10.31 2.86 8.47
C VAL A 246 10.74 3.79 9.60
N HIS A 247 11.24 4.98 9.27
CA HIS A 247 11.66 5.97 10.26
C HIS A 247 10.50 6.88 10.67
N ARG A 248 10.57 7.40 11.89
CA ARG A 248 9.67 8.44 12.36
C ARG A 248 10.00 9.76 11.68
N LYS A 249 8.98 10.60 11.51
CA LYS A 249 9.16 11.98 11.05
C LYS A 249 9.36 12.91 12.26
N ALA A 250 10.15 13.97 12.06
CA ALA A 250 10.17 15.09 12.96
C ALA A 250 8.84 15.88 12.80
N LEU A 251 8.05 15.98 13.87
CA LEU A 251 6.84 16.79 13.86
C LEU A 251 7.22 18.26 14.06
N PRO A 252 6.76 19.18 13.20
CA PRO A 252 6.96 20.60 13.44
C PRO A 252 6.17 21.06 14.68
N ALA A 253 6.64 22.10 15.35
CA ALA A 253 6.00 22.60 16.57
C ALA A 253 4.51 22.96 16.38
N LEU A 254 4.13 23.43 15.21
CA LEU A 254 2.76 23.74 14.86
C LEU A 254 1.85 22.50 14.83
N ALA A 255 2.41 21.35 14.49
CA ALA A 255 1.68 20.09 14.47
C ALA A 255 1.33 19.54 15.87
N LEU A 256 1.86 20.16 16.92
CA LEU A 256 1.51 19.83 18.31
C LEU A 256 0.31 20.63 18.83
N GLN A 257 -0.37 21.40 17.97
CA GLN A 257 -1.58 22.16 18.33
C GLN A 257 -2.79 21.60 17.57
N PRO A 258 -3.70 20.89 18.26
CA PRO A 258 -4.87 20.29 17.64
C PRO A 258 -5.71 21.32 16.86
N ASN A 259 -5.95 21.05 15.59
CA ASN A 259 -6.80 21.87 14.73
C ASN A 259 -7.64 20.95 13.83
N PRO A 260 -8.97 20.84 14.05
CA PRO A 260 -9.85 19.99 13.24
C PRO A 260 -9.84 20.30 11.74
N ASP A 261 -9.70 21.57 11.36
CA ASP A 261 -9.72 22.01 9.95
C ASP A 261 -8.46 21.61 9.20
N ARG A 262 -7.39 21.28 9.92
CA ARG A 262 -6.10 20.88 9.34
C ARG A 262 -5.63 19.54 9.90
N TYR A 263 -6.56 18.68 10.25
CA TYR A 263 -6.29 17.42 10.92
C TYR A 263 -5.20 16.58 10.24
N GLN A 264 -5.30 16.38 8.93
CA GLN A 264 -4.33 15.57 8.18
C GLN A 264 -2.92 16.15 8.25
N LEU A 265 -2.81 17.45 7.97
CA LEU A 265 -1.53 18.16 7.92
C LEU A 265 -0.84 18.21 9.27
N PHE A 266 -1.62 18.38 10.33
CA PHE A 266 -1.07 18.58 11.65
C PHE A 266 -0.75 17.27 12.37
N LEU A 267 -1.56 16.22 12.25
CA LEU A 267 -1.34 14.96 12.96
C LEU A 267 -0.18 14.15 12.37
N ASP A 268 -0.05 14.09 11.06
CA ASP A 268 0.97 13.30 10.41
C ASP A 268 2.26 14.09 10.15
N GLY A 269 2.26 15.41 10.38
CA GLY A 269 3.40 16.28 10.10
C GLY A 269 3.82 16.24 8.64
N GLU A 270 2.86 16.15 7.73
CA GLU A 270 3.07 15.98 6.28
C GLU A 270 3.75 17.17 5.62
N THR A 271 3.78 18.31 6.29
CA THR A 271 4.57 19.47 5.89
C THR A 271 6.07 19.31 6.16
N SER A 272 6.49 18.23 6.87
CA SER A 272 7.88 17.94 7.17
C SER A 272 8.35 16.72 6.39
N VAL A 273 9.52 16.84 5.76
CA VAL A 273 10.22 15.73 5.09
C VAL A 273 11.35 15.15 5.92
N ASP A 274 11.54 15.64 7.14
CA ASP A 274 12.63 15.22 8.01
C ASP A 274 12.31 13.89 8.66
N PHE A 275 12.93 12.83 8.15
CA PHE A 275 12.91 11.52 8.77
C PHE A 275 14.02 11.37 9.80
N LEU A 276 13.66 10.97 11.01
CA LEU A 276 14.60 10.74 12.12
C LEU A 276 15.27 9.38 11.93
N SER A 277 16.40 9.35 11.21
CA SER A 277 17.09 8.12 10.83
C SER A 277 17.56 7.23 12.00
N ASP A 278 17.56 7.77 13.21
CA ASP A 278 17.88 7.07 14.47
C ASP A 278 16.64 6.69 15.30
N GLN A 279 15.44 6.80 14.72
CA GLN A 279 14.18 6.46 15.38
C GLN A 279 13.28 5.70 14.42
N PHE A 280 12.98 4.45 14.76
CA PHE A 280 12.03 3.66 13.98
C PHE A 280 10.58 3.87 14.41
N LYS A 281 9.67 3.68 13.46
CA LYS A 281 8.28 3.33 13.76
C LYS A 281 8.27 1.99 14.52
N ASN A 282 7.29 1.77 15.39
CA ASN A 282 7.11 0.44 15.98
C ASN A 282 6.47 -0.53 14.96
N ALA A 283 6.28 -1.79 15.34
CA ALA A 283 5.76 -2.81 14.45
C ALA A 283 4.36 -2.48 13.90
N GLN A 284 3.47 -1.94 14.74
CA GLN A 284 2.12 -1.54 14.34
C GLN A 284 2.14 -0.34 13.40
N GLU A 285 2.95 0.68 13.72
CA GLU A 285 3.12 1.85 12.87
C GLU A 285 3.67 1.47 11.48
N MET A 286 4.61 0.51 11.42
CA MET A 286 5.14 0.02 10.13
C MET A 286 4.09 -0.73 9.31
N MET A 287 3.29 -1.59 9.95
CA MET A 287 2.27 -2.37 9.26
C MET A 287 1.03 -1.56 8.87
N ALA A 288 0.87 -0.37 9.46
CA ALA A 288 -0.20 0.59 9.16
C ALA A 288 0.29 1.78 8.30
N CYS A 289 1.49 1.70 7.72
CA CYS A 289 2.08 2.74 6.89
C CYS A 289 2.17 2.27 5.43
N GLU A 290 1.47 2.96 4.54
CA GLU A 290 1.37 2.70 3.11
C GLU A 290 2.76 2.55 2.47
N GLY A 291 3.64 3.52 2.64
CA GLY A 291 4.98 3.49 2.04
C GLY A 291 5.90 2.37 2.57
N VAL A 292 5.67 1.85 3.80
CA VAL A 292 6.39 0.66 4.28
C VAL A 292 5.91 -0.58 3.53
N ILE A 293 4.59 -0.71 3.33
CA ILE A 293 4.02 -1.83 2.57
C ILE A 293 4.46 -1.76 1.10
N ALA A 294 4.42 -0.56 0.48
CA ALA A 294 4.93 -0.35 -0.87
C ALA A 294 6.41 -0.76 -1.00
N THR A 295 7.23 -0.38 -0.03
CA THR A 295 8.65 -0.79 0.01
C THR A 295 8.82 -2.31 0.09
N LEU A 296 7.98 -3.00 0.87
CA LEU A 296 8.01 -4.46 0.98
C LEU A 296 7.75 -5.13 -0.37
N PHE A 297 6.71 -4.72 -1.08
CA PHE A 297 6.38 -5.27 -2.40
C PHE A 297 7.43 -4.90 -3.45
N TYR A 298 7.83 -3.64 -3.51
CA TYR A 298 8.90 -3.18 -4.41
C TYR A 298 10.19 -4.00 -4.25
N ARG A 299 10.63 -4.24 -3.02
CA ARG A 299 11.83 -5.05 -2.73
C ARG A 299 11.62 -6.53 -3.02
N SER A 300 10.43 -7.06 -2.75
CA SER A 300 10.11 -8.46 -3.04
C SER A 300 10.20 -8.76 -4.53
N VAL A 301 9.58 -7.90 -5.36
CA VAL A 301 9.58 -8.09 -6.82
C VAL A 301 10.92 -7.76 -7.48
N ASN A 302 11.81 -7.07 -6.78
CA ASN A 302 13.18 -6.77 -7.23
C ASN A 302 14.24 -7.68 -6.60
N ASP A 303 13.88 -8.58 -5.68
CA ASP A 303 14.85 -9.52 -5.11
C ASP A 303 15.32 -10.52 -6.16
N GLU A 304 16.64 -10.55 -6.41
CA GLU A 304 17.23 -11.35 -7.48
C GLU A 304 17.01 -12.86 -7.29
N ARG A 305 17.06 -13.34 -6.05
CA ARG A 305 16.87 -14.76 -5.76
C ARG A 305 15.43 -15.16 -5.98
N LEU A 306 14.45 -14.39 -5.47
CA LEU A 306 13.03 -14.64 -5.69
C LEU A 306 12.67 -14.59 -7.18
N ARG A 307 13.25 -13.64 -7.94
CA ARG A 307 13.02 -13.49 -9.39
C ARG A 307 13.49 -14.69 -10.19
N ASN A 308 14.61 -15.32 -9.83
CA ASN A 308 15.25 -16.36 -10.59
C ASN A 308 14.88 -17.80 -10.14
N GLN A 309 14.14 -17.96 -9.04
CA GLN A 309 13.65 -19.26 -8.59
C GLN A 309 12.31 -19.59 -9.26
N TYR A 310 12.36 -20.23 -10.43
CA TYR A 310 11.17 -20.66 -11.16
C TYR A 310 10.64 -21.97 -10.58
N ARG A 311 9.29 -22.11 -10.66
CA ARG A 311 8.56 -23.35 -10.32
C ARG A 311 8.46 -24.25 -11.54
N ASP A 312 7.82 -25.39 -11.36
CA ASP A 312 7.45 -26.27 -12.46
C ASP A 312 6.30 -25.66 -13.31
N GLU A 313 6.10 -26.19 -14.49
CA GLU A 313 5.11 -25.70 -15.45
C GLU A 313 3.69 -25.73 -14.88
N SER A 314 3.34 -26.75 -14.07
CA SER A 314 2.00 -26.91 -13.52
C SER A 314 1.58 -25.70 -12.66
N PHE A 315 2.54 -25.08 -11.98
CA PHE A 315 2.31 -23.86 -11.22
C PHE A 315 1.88 -22.70 -12.12
N TYR A 316 2.51 -22.52 -13.29
CA TYR A 316 2.20 -21.36 -14.16
C TYR A 316 0.96 -21.56 -15.01
N ARG A 317 0.54 -22.79 -15.29
CA ARG A 317 -0.67 -23.06 -16.07
C ARG A 317 -1.94 -22.46 -15.48
N GLN A 318 -2.04 -22.34 -14.16
CA GLN A 318 -3.19 -21.72 -13.52
C GLN A 318 -3.33 -20.23 -13.84
N PHE A 319 -2.24 -19.55 -14.24
CA PHE A 319 -2.22 -18.13 -14.59
C PHE A 319 -2.28 -17.89 -16.09
N LEU A 320 -1.60 -18.72 -16.86
CA LEU A 320 -1.42 -18.53 -18.30
C LEU A 320 -2.54 -19.18 -19.13
N GLY A 321 -3.33 -20.07 -18.52
CA GLY A 321 -4.30 -20.88 -19.22
C GLY A 321 -3.68 -22.06 -20.00
N PRO A 322 -4.51 -22.90 -20.65
CA PRO A 322 -4.07 -24.15 -21.28
C PRO A 322 -3.30 -23.99 -22.58
N ALA A 323 -3.28 -22.80 -23.18
CA ALA A 323 -2.74 -22.56 -24.52
C ALA A 323 -1.20 -22.45 -24.58
N VAL A 324 -0.51 -22.34 -23.43
CA VAL A 324 0.94 -22.17 -23.38
C VAL A 324 1.62 -23.53 -23.30
N SER A 325 2.46 -23.85 -24.30
CA SER A 325 3.20 -25.10 -24.31
C SER A 325 4.32 -25.15 -23.28
N SER A 326 4.67 -26.37 -22.84
CA SER A 326 5.69 -26.62 -21.81
C SER A 326 7.08 -26.03 -22.10
N ALA A 327 7.43 -25.91 -23.37
CA ALA A 327 8.72 -25.34 -23.80
C ALA A 327 8.74 -23.80 -23.76
N GLU A 328 7.56 -23.16 -23.70
CA GLU A 328 7.41 -21.71 -23.85
C GLU A 328 7.14 -20.96 -22.54
N PHE A 329 6.72 -21.65 -21.45
CA PHE A 329 6.33 -20.96 -20.23
C PHE A 329 7.46 -20.09 -19.62
N ARG A 330 8.72 -20.58 -19.66
CA ARG A 330 9.88 -19.81 -19.18
C ARG A 330 10.20 -18.59 -20.02
N LYS A 331 9.77 -18.58 -21.30
CA LYS A 331 9.86 -17.40 -22.16
C LYS A 331 8.66 -16.47 -21.96
N ALA A 332 7.50 -17.03 -21.59
CA ALA A 332 6.26 -16.31 -21.40
C ALA A 332 6.18 -15.57 -20.04
N VAL A 333 6.94 -16.05 -19.03
CA VAL A 333 6.93 -15.47 -17.68
C VAL A 333 8.28 -14.80 -17.40
N SER A 334 8.29 -13.48 -17.34
CA SER A 334 9.50 -12.72 -16.97
C SER A 334 9.88 -12.97 -15.50
N PRO A 335 11.14 -12.72 -15.10
CA PRO A 335 11.56 -12.79 -13.70
C PRO A 335 10.70 -11.96 -12.76
N TYR A 336 10.25 -10.78 -13.20
CA TYR A 336 9.33 -9.91 -12.46
C TYR A 336 7.96 -10.59 -12.27
N GLU A 337 7.37 -11.11 -13.33
CA GLU A 337 6.10 -11.84 -13.27
C GLU A 337 6.20 -13.09 -12.40
N ASN A 338 7.34 -13.81 -12.45
CA ASN A 338 7.56 -15.00 -11.62
C ASN A 338 7.33 -14.72 -10.12
N VAL A 339 7.88 -13.64 -9.58
CA VAL A 339 7.66 -13.27 -8.17
C VAL A 339 6.21 -12.92 -7.91
N ASN A 340 5.61 -12.08 -8.79
CA ASN A 340 4.22 -11.67 -8.65
C ASN A 340 3.26 -12.87 -8.65
N LEU A 341 3.46 -13.85 -9.55
CA LEU A 341 2.60 -15.03 -9.61
C LEU A 341 2.70 -15.88 -8.33
N LYS A 342 3.87 -15.95 -7.70
CA LYS A 342 4.03 -16.60 -6.39
C LYS A 342 3.35 -15.81 -5.27
N LEU A 343 3.45 -14.48 -5.29
CA LEU A 343 2.71 -13.60 -4.38
C LEU A 343 1.19 -13.77 -4.57
N PHE A 344 0.71 -13.86 -5.81
CA PHE A 344 -0.70 -14.08 -6.11
C PHE A 344 -1.21 -15.42 -5.55
N ALA A 345 -0.42 -16.48 -5.67
CA ALA A 345 -0.75 -17.76 -5.06
C ALA A 345 -0.85 -17.65 -3.52
N ALA A 346 0.05 -16.89 -2.90
CA ALA A 346 0.03 -16.64 -1.46
C ALA A 346 -1.17 -15.77 -1.04
N MET A 347 -1.46 -14.69 -1.78
CA MET A 347 -2.62 -13.82 -1.56
C MET A 347 -3.92 -14.60 -1.67
N ARG A 348 -4.06 -15.41 -2.73
CA ARG A 348 -5.23 -16.26 -2.90
C ARG A 348 -5.45 -17.22 -1.75
N ARG A 349 -4.39 -17.87 -1.27
CA ARG A 349 -4.48 -18.75 -0.10
C ARG A 349 -5.01 -18.00 1.11
N VAL A 350 -4.52 -16.78 1.34
CA VAL A 350 -4.98 -15.92 2.44
C VAL A 350 -6.44 -15.48 2.25
N GLY A 351 -6.85 -15.13 1.04
CA GLY A 351 -8.22 -14.73 0.71
C GLY A 351 -9.25 -15.85 0.90
N LEU A 352 -8.83 -17.11 0.85
CA LEU A 352 -9.68 -18.29 1.12
C LEU A 352 -9.86 -18.59 2.61
N GLU A 353 -9.03 -18.02 3.48
CA GLU A 353 -9.13 -18.23 4.91
C GLU A 353 -10.25 -17.35 5.50
N PRO A 354 -11.02 -17.86 6.49
CA PRO A 354 -12.03 -17.04 7.16
C PRO A 354 -11.41 -15.73 7.66
N ALA A 355 -12.14 -14.64 7.52
CA ALA A 355 -11.75 -13.32 8.03
C ALA A 355 -11.71 -13.32 9.57
N GLN A 356 -10.73 -13.97 10.17
CA GLN A 356 -10.42 -13.85 11.59
C GLN A 356 -9.50 -12.65 11.78
N ALA A 357 -9.79 -11.85 12.79
CA ALA A 357 -8.95 -10.73 13.17
C ALA A 357 -7.56 -11.25 13.56
N GLN A 358 -6.52 -10.77 12.84
CA GLN A 358 -5.09 -10.88 13.17
C GLN A 358 -4.33 -12.04 12.50
N PRO A 359 -3.12 -11.86 12.06
CA PRO A 359 -2.30 -10.65 11.92
C PRO A 359 -2.60 -9.86 10.63
N PRO A 360 -1.95 -8.69 10.36
CA PRO A 360 -2.10 -7.91 9.13
C PRO A 360 -1.94 -8.76 7.86
N LEU A 361 -2.68 -8.39 6.81
CA LEU A 361 -2.69 -9.14 5.54
C LEU A 361 -1.29 -9.41 4.99
N VAL A 362 -0.41 -8.41 5.00
CA VAL A 362 0.96 -8.56 4.49
C VAL A 362 1.74 -9.66 5.24
N ILE A 363 1.59 -9.75 6.55
CA ILE A 363 2.25 -10.80 7.35
C ILE A 363 1.68 -12.17 7.02
N ARG A 364 0.35 -12.27 6.88
CA ARG A 364 -0.32 -13.52 6.46
C ARG A 364 0.16 -13.97 5.07
N ILE A 365 0.35 -13.02 4.15
CA ILE A 365 0.87 -13.29 2.79
C ILE A 365 2.30 -13.79 2.84
N VAL A 366 3.19 -13.16 3.62
CA VAL A 366 4.57 -13.62 3.79
C VAL A 366 4.63 -15.03 4.39
N LYS A 367 3.82 -15.31 5.42
CA LYS A 367 3.70 -16.65 6.01
C LYS A 367 3.17 -17.67 5.00
N ALA A 368 2.14 -17.31 4.22
CA ALA A 368 1.58 -18.18 3.18
C ALA A 368 2.60 -18.44 2.06
N TYR A 369 3.34 -17.41 1.63
CA TYR A 369 4.42 -17.57 0.64
C TYR A 369 5.49 -18.53 1.13
N ALA A 370 6.03 -18.33 2.33
CA ALA A 370 7.04 -19.21 2.92
C ALA A 370 6.54 -20.66 3.06
N SER A 371 5.26 -20.85 3.37
CA SER A 371 4.65 -22.18 3.44
C SER A 371 4.46 -22.84 2.07
N LEU A 372 4.08 -22.08 1.04
CA LEU A 372 3.88 -22.58 -0.34
C LEU A 372 5.21 -22.85 -1.04
N PHE A 373 6.24 -22.07 -0.69
CA PHE A 373 7.56 -22.10 -1.33
C PHE A 373 8.67 -22.25 -0.29
N PRO A 374 8.77 -23.39 0.41
CA PRO A 374 9.68 -23.56 1.54
C PRO A 374 11.16 -23.36 1.18
N ASN A 375 11.55 -23.60 -0.07
CA ASN A 375 12.91 -23.35 -0.56
C ASN A 375 13.22 -21.84 -0.72
N GLU A 376 12.21 -20.97 -0.66
CA GLU A 376 12.31 -19.51 -0.75
C GLU A 376 11.93 -18.84 0.57
N ALA A 377 11.67 -19.62 1.63
CA ALA A 377 11.20 -19.09 2.91
C ALA A 377 12.21 -18.13 3.57
N GLU A 378 13.50 -18.44 3.49
CA GLU A 378 14.54 -17.56 4.02
C GLU A 378 14.65 -16.25 3.25
N GLU A 379 14.51 -16.30 1.93
CA GLU A 379 14.54 -15.13 1.06
C GLU A 379 13.35 -14.20 1.32
N VAL A 380 12.11 -14.72 1.30
CA VAL A 380 10.92 -13.88 1.49
C VAL A 380 10.84 -13.30 2.91
N CYS A 381 11.16 -14.11 3.94
CA CYS A 381 11.28 -13.61 5.31
C CYS A 381 12.44 -12.61 5.44
N GLY A 382 13.52 -12.85 4.70
CA GLY A 382 14.67 -11.98 4.65
C GLY A 382 14.34 -10.61 4.04
N VAL A 383 13.62 -10.56 2.94
CA VAL A 383 13.15 -9.29 2.34
C VAL A 383 12.28 -8.54 3.33
N PHE A 384 11.29 -9.21 3.94
CA PHE A 384 10.40 -8.60 4.91
C PHE A 384 11.16 -8.02 6.12
N LEU A 385 12.00 -8.84 6.79
CA LEU A 385 12.70 -8.42 8.00
C LEU A 385 13.81 -7.40 7.71
N LYS A 386 14.49 -7.45 6.56
CA LYS A 386 15.43 -6.40 6.16
C LYS A 386 14.73 -5.07 5.89
N THR A 387 13.52 -5.08 5.33
CA THR A 387 12.74 -3.86 5.10
C THR A 387 12.29 -3.24 6.42
N THR A 388 11.78 -4.04 7.35
CA THR A 388 11.32 -3.59 8.67
C THR A 388 12.44 -3.52 9.73
N TYR A 389 13.69 -3.73 9.33
CA TYR A 389 14.84 -3.87 10.27
C TYR A 389 14.59 -4.90 11.39
N GLY A 390 13.70 -5.85 11.14
CA GLY A 390 13.29 -6.89 12.08
C GLY A 390 12.44 -6.43 13.25
N VAL A 391 11.97 -5.18 13.25
CA VAL A 391 11.17 -4.58 14.33
C VAL A 391 9.89 -5.37 14.61
N THR A 392 9.28 -5.96 13.59
CA THR A 392 8.07 -6.77 13.75
C THR A 392 8.30 -8.08 14.52
N ALA A 393 9.52 -8.60 14.49
CA ALA A 393 9.89 -9.85 15.17
C ALA A 393 10.57 -9.62 16.52
N SER A 394 11.27 -8.49 16.72
CA SER A 394 12.05 -8.25 17.94
C SER A 394 12.25 -6.77 18.24
N GLN A 395 11.89 -6.34 19.45
CA GLN A 395 12.19 -5.01 19.97
C GLN A 395 13.72 -4.81 20.15
N GLU A 396 14.45 -5.86 20.45
CA GLU A 396 15.91 -5.79 20.58
C GLU A 396 16.59 -5.35 19.28
N LEU A 397 16.06 -5.78 18.12
CA LEU A 397 16.53 -5.34 16.81
C LEU A 397 16.30 -3.86 16.57
N ALA A 398 15.13 -3.34 16.94
CA ALA A 398 14.86 -1.90 16.86
C ALA A 398 15.91 -1.10 17.65
N VAL A 399 16.12 -1.47 18.91
CA VAL A 399 17.10 -0.82 19.79
C VAL A 399 18.53 -0.93 19.23
N ALA A 400 18.91 -2.10 18.72
CA ALA A 400 20.27 -2.31 18.19
C ALA A 400 20.56 -1.41 16.98
N PHE A 401 19.61 -1.29 16.03
CA PHE A 401 19.76 -0.42 14.87
C PHE A 401 19.69 1.06 15.23
N GLU A 402 18.80 1.48 16.14
CA GLU A 402 18.73 2.87 16.60
C GLU A 402 20.03 3.31 17.29
N LEU A 403 20.63 2.45 18.14
CA LEU A 403 21.92 2.70 18.77
C LEU A 403 23.06 2.81 17.74
N ALA A 404 23.02 2.01 16.68
CA ALA A 404 24.00 2.12 15.60
C ALA A 404 23.83 3.43 14.82
N ALA A 405 22.60 3.77 14.43
CA ALA A 405 22.31 5.01 13.71
C ALA A 405 22.68 6.27 14.52
N ASN A 406 22.39 6.28 15.83
CA ASN A 406 22.78 7.36 16.73
C ASN A 406 24.31 7.53 16.82
N ALA A 407 25.05 6.43 16.88
CA ALA A 407 26.52 6.49 16.86
C ALA A 407 27.06 7.11 15.56
N GLY A 408 26.43 6.77 14.42
CA GLY A 408 26.74 7.40 13.12
C GLY A 408 26.46 8.90 13.12
N ARG A 409 25.29 9.31 13.61
CA ARG A 409 24.87 10.70 13.69
C ARG A 409 25.79 11.55 14.58
N THR A 410 26.28 10.98 15.68
CA THR A 410 27.20 11.65 16.61
C THR A 410 28.66 11.60 16.15
N GLY A 411 28.97 11.06 14.97
CA GLY A 411 30.32 10.98 14.41
C GLY A 411 31.22 9.92 15.05
N ASN A 412 30.69 9.07 15.92
CA ASN A 412 31.47 7.97 16.53
C ASN A 412 31.54 6.77 15.58
N ILE A 413 32.48 6.84 14.61
CA ILE A 413 32.63 5.86 13.52
C ILE A 413 32.93 4.44 14.05
N GLU A 414 33.75 4.34 15.09
CA GLU A 414 34.11 3.01 15.67
C GLU A 414 32.89 2.36 16.31
N ALA A 415 32.15 3.08 17.16
CA ALA A 415 30.91 2.58 17.75
C ALA A 415 29.86 2.28 16.69
N PHE A 416 29.77 3.09 15.62
CA PHE A 416 28.86 2.84 14.49
C PHE A 416 29.19 1.50 13.82
N ARG A 417 30.45 1.25 13.46
CA ARG A 417 30.88 -0.01 12.82
C ARG A 417 30.57 -1.23 13.70
N GLN A 418 30.94 -1.16 14.97
CA GLN A 418 30.73 -2.25 15.93
C GLN A 418 29.23 -2.55 16.10
N ARG A 419 28.42 -1.52 16.37
CA ARG A 419 26.97 -1.67 16.62
C ARG A 419 26.22 -2.10 15.37
N SER A 420 26.55 -1.54 14.19
CA SER A 420 25.97 -1.98 12.93
C SER A 420 26.29 -3.45 12.64
N GLY A 421 27.54 -3.86 12.84
CA GLY A 421 27.94 -5.27 12.68
C GLY A 421 27.15 -6.22 13.59
N ALA A 422 26.95 -5.84 14.85
CA ALA A 422 26.14 -6.61 15.81
C ALA A 422 24.67 -6.65 15.40
N ALA A 423 24.07 -5.51 15.05
CA ALA A 423 22.67 -5.43 14.62
C ALA A 423 22.40 -6.27 13.37
N PHE A 424 23.26 -6.20 12.34
CA PHE A 424 23.13 -7.04 11.14
C PHE A 424 23.36 -8.53 11.42
N SER A 425 24.23 -8.88 12.38
CA SER A 425 24.40 -10.27 12.80
C SER A 425 23.15 -10.81 13.51
N LEU A 426 22.56 -10.01 14.39
CA LEU A 426 21.31 -10.33 15.08
C LEU A 426 20.16 -10.48 14.05
N LEU A 427 20.07 -9.57 13.09
CA LEU A 427 19.05 -9.62 12.02
C LEU A 427 19.17 -10.93 11.20
N ARG A 428 20.37 -11.33 10.81
CA ARG A 428 20.58 -12.61 10.10
C ARG A 428 20.13 -13.81 10.92
N THR A 429 20.46 -13.83 12.21
CA THR A 429 20.00 -14.87 13.12
C THR A 429 18.47 -14.89 13.22
N THR A 430 17.85 -13.73 13.35
CA THR A 430 16.39 -13.59 13.40
C THR A 430 15.72 -14.07 12.11
N ILE A 431 16.25 -13.70 10.93
CA ILE A 431 15.74 -14.18 9.63
C ILE A 431 15.76 -15.70 9.60
N ASN A 432 16.87 -16.32 9.99
CA ASN A 432 16.98 -17.78 10.02
C ASN A 432 15.98 -18.41 10.98
N GLN A 433 15.84 -17.86 12.20
CA GLN A 433 14.88 -18.36 13.19
C GLN A 433 13.42 -18.26 12.68
N VAL A 434 13.07 -17.15 12.03
CA VAL A 434 11.73 -16.93 11.46
C VAL A 434 11.48 -17.88 10.29
N ALA A 435 12.41 -18.01 9.37
CA ALA A 435 12.28 -18.89 8.21
C ALA A 435 12.10 -20.37 8.60
N HIS A 436 12.67 -20.79 9.72
CA HIS A 436 12.53 -22.15 10.26
C HIS A 436 11.44 -22.29 11.33
N GLY A 437 10.58 -21.29 11.51
CA GLY A 437 9.46 -21.32 12.45
C GLY A 437 9.84 -21.33 13.94
N LYS A 438 11.09 -20.99 14.29
CA LYS A 438 11.56 -20.91 15.67
C LYS A 438 11.19 -19.59 16.36
N LEU A 439 10.90 -18.56 15.57
CA LEU A 439 10.43 -17.25 16.02
C LEU A 439 9.29 -16.81 15.10
N ALA A 440 8.25 -16.21 15.65
CA ALA A 440 7.19 -15.63 14.84
C ALA A 440 7.66 -14.31 14.21
N ILE A 441 7.38 -14.11 12.92
CA ILE A 441 7.73 -12.89 12.18
C ILE A 441 7.04 -11.63 12.74
N ASP A 442 5.97 -11.83 13.49
CA ASP A 442 5.12 -10.85 14.15
C ASP A 442 5.16 -10.95 15.69
N ALA A 443 6.23 -11.53 16.25
CA ALA A 443 6.35 -11.69 17.71
C ALA A 443 6.33 -10.36 18.48
N ASN A 444 6.73 -9.27 17.85
CA ASN A 444 6.72 -7.91 18.42
C ASN A 444 5.52 -7.06 17.94
N LEU A 445 4.51 -7.70 17.36
CA LEU A 445 3.28 -7.03 16.92
C LEU A 445 2.20 -7.19 17.98
N GLY A 446 1.94 -6.13 18.73
CA GLY A 446 0.91 -6.11 19.78
C GLY A 446 -0.52 -5.97 19.23
N PRO A 447 -1.50 -6.00 20.11
CA PRO A 447 -2.90 -5.79 19.73
C PRO A 447 -3.16 -4.35 19.28
N GLU A 448 -4.15 -4.16 18.41
CA GLU A 448 -4.67 -2.83 18.12
C GLU A 448 -5.53 -2.33 19.28
N LEU A 449 -5.19 -1.17 19.81
CA LEU A 449 -5.89 -0.52 20.93
C LEU A 449 -6.67 0.69 20.44
N TRP A 450 -7.68 0.44 19.60
CA TRP A 450 -8.55 1.50 19.07
C TRP A 450 -9.49 2.08 20.11
N VAL A 451 -9.57 3.41 20.14
CA VAL A 451 -10.53 4.20 20.92
C VAL A 451 -11.25 5.19 20.00
N MET A 452 -12.49 5.53 20.32
CA MET A 452 -13.29 6.49 19.55
C MET A 452 -13.40 7.81 20.33
N ASN A 453 -12.83 8.89 19.77
CA ASN A 453 -12.92 10.22 20.35
C ASN A 453 -14.05 11.03 19.71
N SER A 454 -15.26 10.88 20.22
CA SER A 454 -16.45 11.58 19.70
C SER A 454 -16.46 13.09 19.99
N SER A 455 -15.58 13.58 20.88
CA SER A 455 -15.41 15.00 21.14
C SER A 455 -14.56 15.73 20.11
N PHE A 456 -13.78 15.00 19.33
CA PHE A 456 -12.96 15.53 18.25
C PHE A 456 -13.44 14.94 16.92
N LYS A 457 -13.90 15.80 16.02
CA LYS A 457 -14.47 15.40 14.73
C LYS A 457 -13.60 15.87 13.59
N ILE A 458 -13.44 15.02 12.60
CA ILE A 458 -12.65 15.27 11.39
C ILE A 458 -13.50 15.02 10.14
N ALA A 459 -13.15 15.67 9.04
CA ALA A 459 -13.60 15.26 7.73
C ALA A 459 -12.81 13.99 7.30
N PRO A 460 -13.47 12.93 6.83
CA PRO A 460 -12.78 11.69 6.42
C PRO A 460 -11.91 11.88 5.19
N ALA A 461 -12.24 12.85 4.33
CA ALA A 461 -11.42 13.28 3.20
C ALA A 461 -11.57 14.78 2.95
N VAL A 462 -10.57 15.38 2.27
CA VAL A 462 -10.55 16.83 2.01
C VAL A 462 -11.77 17.28 1.18
N TRP A 463 -12.27 16.44 0.30
CA TRP A 463 -13.44 16.69 -0.55
C TRP A 463 -14.79 16.37 0.13
N GLU A 464 -14.79 15.59 1.22
CA GLU A 464 -16.00 15.26 1.99
C GLU A 464 -16.25 16.23 3.15
N ARG A 465 -16.05 17.52 2.94
CA ARG A 465 -16.09 18.57 3.98
C ARG A 465 -17.42 18.67 4.72
N GLU A 466 -18.51 18.20 4.14
CA GLU A 466 -19.84 18.22 4.76
C GLU A 466 -20.06 17.07 5.76
N ARG A 467 -19.21 16.04 5.73
CA ARG A 467 -19.28 14.88 6.63
C ARG A 467 -18.15 14.97 7.65
N THR A 468 -18.53 15.08 8.92
CA THR A 468 -17.57 15.00 10.02
C THR A 468 -17.79 13.73 10.81
N GLU A 469 -16.72 12.98 11.06
CA GLU A 469 -16.76 11.73 11.81
C GLU A 469 -15.94 11.87 13.11
N PRO A 470 -16.30 11.09 14.16
CA PRO A 470 -15.47 10.97 15.35
C PRO A 470 -14.07 10.47 15.00
N LEU A 471 -13.07 10.98 15.69
CA LEU A 471 -11.69 10.55 15.53
C LEU A 471 -11.49 9.16 16.14
N ALA A 472 -11.11 8.18 15.31
CA ALA A 472 -10.64 6.88 15.77
C ALA A 472 -9.11 6.89 15.91
N LEU A 473 -8.60 6.48 17.06
CA LEU A 473 -7.17 6.42 17.37
C LEU A 473 -6.77 5.00 17.81
N ASN A 474 -5.65 4.52 17.29
CA ASN A 474 -4.98 3.36 17.87
C ASN A 474 -3.88 3.81 18.83
N LEU A 475 -4.03 3.56 20.11
CA LEU A 475 -3.09 4.01 21.14
C LEU A 475 -1.68 3.43 20.99
N ASN A 476 -1.54 2.33 20.25
CA ASN A 476 -0.23 1.77 19.92
C ASN A 476 0.46 2.44 18.71
N THR A 477 -0.23 3.32 17.99
CA THR A 477 0.34 4.05 16.85
C THR A 477 0.16 5.58 16.96
N ALA A 478 -0.77 6.06 17.80
CA ALA A 478 -1.09 7.46 17.91
C ALA A 478 0.14 8.34 18.19
N THR A 479 0.24 9.45 17.47
CA THR A 479 1.27 10.48 17.68
C THR A 479 0.99 11.30 18.94
N GLU A 480 1.97 12.11 19.39
CA GLU A 480 1.76 13.05 20.50
C GLU A 480 0.57 13.99 20.21
N ALA A 481 0.48 14.48 18.96
CA ALA A 481 -0.58 15.39 18.54
C ALA A 481 -1.97 14.72 18.58
N GLU A 482 -2.07 13.47 18.10
CA GLU A 482 -3.31 12.69 18.17
C GLU A 482 -3.74 12.42 19.62
N LEU A 483 -2.79 12.02 20.47
CA LEU A 483 -3.07 11.80 21.89
C LEU A 483 -3.59 13.07 22.59
N MET A 484 -3.07 14.25 22.21
CA MET A 484 -3.53 15.54 22.74
C MET A 484 -4.95 15.92 22.33
N THR A 485 -5.56 15.25 21.34
CA THR A 485 -6.99 15.42 21.01
C THR A 485 -7.90 14.76 22.05
N LEU A 486 -7.38 13.81 22.83
CA LEU A 486 -8.13 13.09 23.85
C LEU A 486 -8.40 14.00 25.07
N PRO A 487 -9.64 14.06 25.57
CA PRO A 487 -9.97 14.84 26.73
C PRO A 487 -9.08 14.49 27.94
N GLY A 488 -8.44 15.50 28.51
CA GLY A 488 -7.58 15.35 29.70
C GLY A 488 -6.14 14.90 29.40
N VAL A 489 -5.76 14.78 28.12
CA VAL A 489 -4.37 14.50 27.72
C VAL A 489 -3.67 15.79 27.35
N ASP A 490 -2.70 16.20 28.15
CA ASP A 490 -1.76 17.28 27.82
C ASP A 490 -0.50 16.76 27.13
N LEU A 491 0.36 17.65 26.67
CA LEU A 491 1.61 17.30 25.98
C LEU A 491 2.54 16.45 26.86
N ALA A 492 2.59 16.69 28.17
CA ALA A 492 3.43 15.92 29.08
C ALA A 492 2.95 14.47 29.19
N THR A 493 1.64 14.28 29.28
CA THR A 493 1.00 12.96 29.29
C THR A 493 1.17 12.24 27.94
N ALA A 494 0.95 12.94 26.82
CA ALA A 494 1.15 12.39 25.49
C ALA A 494 2.59 11.89 25.29
N ARG A 495 3.58 12.70 25.66
CA ARG A 495 5.00 12.33 25.60
C ARG A 495 5.34 11.14 26.48
N ARG A 496 4.76 11.06 27.67
CA ARG A 496 4.96 9.91 28.57
C ARG A 496 4.40 8.62 27.96
N ILE A 497 3.19 8.66 27.40
CA ILE A 497 2.61 7.51 26.69
C ILE A 497 3.52 7.07 25.53
N VAL A 498 3.98 8.00 24.69
CA VAL A 498 4.86 7.69 23.56
C VAL A 498 6.20 7.13 24.03
N ALA A 499 6.80 7.68 25.09
CA ALA A 499 8.07 7.20 25.65
C ALA A 499 7.95 5.77 26.20
N GLU A 500 6.90 5.47 26.98
CA GLU A 500 6.63 4.14 27.52
C GLU A 500 6.38 3.12 26.39
N ARG A 501 5.61 3.50 25.38
CA ARG A 501 5.39 2.67 24.20
C ARG A 501 6.71 2.36 23.47
N ARG A 502 7.57 3.33 23.26
CA ARG A 502 8.88 3.12 22.63
C ARG A 502 9.77 2.16 23.43
N ALA A 503 9.81 2.29 24.75
CA ALA A 503 10.60 1.42 25.61
C ALA A 503 10.16 -0.05 25.54
N ARG A 504 8.86 -0.30 25.35
CA ARG A 504 8.24 -1.64 25.37
C ARG A 504 7.97 -2.23 23.98
N GLY A 505 7.96 -1.40 22.94
CA GLY A 505 7.49 -1.73 21.61
C GLY A 505 5.98 -1.47 21.42
N PHE A 506 5.14 -1.92 22.34
CA PHE A 506 3.68 -1.73 22.33
C PHE A 506 3.08 -1.92 23.74
N PHE A 507 1.80 -1.52 23.89
CA PHE A 507 0.98 -1.87 25.06
C PHE A 507 0.12 -3.09 24.75
N LYS A 508 0.07 -4.06 25.65
CA LYS A 508 -0.69 -5.30 25.50
C LYS A 508 -2.19 -5.08 25.76
N SER A 509 -2.52 -4.08 26.56
CA SER A 509 -3.89 -3.74 26.92
C SER A 509 -4.02 -2.25 27.28
N LEU A 510 -5.26 -1.78 27.37
CA LEU A 510 -5.54 -0.43 27.86
C LEU A 510 -5.14 -0.29 29.34
N ASP A 511 -5.34 -1.33 30.13
CA ASP A 511 -4.99 -1.32 31.57
C ASP A 511 -3.47 -1.16 31.75
N GLU A 512 -2.66 -1.91 30.97
CA GLU A 512 -1.21 -1.74 30.97
C GLU A 512 -0.79 -0.33 30.60
N LEU A 513 -1.41 0.27 29.57
CA LEU A 513 -1.13 1.66 29.18
C LEU A 513 -1.45 2.62 30.33
N CYS A 514 -2.61 2.49 30.96
CA CYS A 514 -3.03 3.35 32.07
C CYS A 514 -2.07 3.24 33.25
N GLU A 515 -1.64 2.03 33.60
CA GLU A 515 -0.71 1.78 34.68
C GLU A 515 0.67 2.37 34.42
N VAL A 516 1.31 1.99 33.29
CA VAL A 516 2.71 2.36 33.02
C VAL A 516 2.88 3.84 32.65
N ALA A 517 1.88 4.45 32.03
CA ALA A 517 1.86 5.87 31.79
C ALA A 517 1.36 6.69 32.99
N ALA A 518 1.04 6.05 34.10
CA ALA A 518 0.55 6.67 35.33
C ALA A 518 -0.60 7.66 35.05
N LEU A 519 -1.63 7.20 34.32
CA LEU A 519 -2.77 8.02 33.98
C LEU A 519 -3.70 8.21 35.19
N SER A 520 -4.41 9.36 35.23
CA SER A 520 -5.40 9.55 36.28
C SER A 520 -6.57 8.58 36.16
N PRO A 521 -7.28 8.27 37.26
CA PRO A 521 -8.44 7.39 37.24
C PRO A 521 -9.53 7.90 36.27
N GLU A 522 -9.72 9.21 36.19
CA GLU A 522 -10.70 9.87 35.32
C GLU A 522 -10.35 9.64 33.84
N LEU A 523 -9.08 9.83 33.47
CA LEU A 523 -8.60 9.62 32.11
C LEU A 523 -8.66 8.14 31.74
N SER A 524 -8.28 7.24 32.64
CA SER A 524 -8.36 5.80 32.43
C SER A 524 -9.80 5.33 32.17
N LYS A 525 -10.76 5.85 32.95
CA LYS A 525 -12.20 5.62 32.75
C LYS A 525 -12.68 6.16 31.39
N SER A 526 -12.28 7.38 31.04
CA SER A 526 -12.64 8.00 29.75
C SER A 526 -12.15 7.15 28.57
N LEU A 527 -10.91 6.66 28.59
CA LEU A 527 -10.36 5.80 27.55
C LEU A 527 -11.09 4.45 27.45
N ALA A 528 -11.51 3.89 28.59
CA ALA A 528 -12.31 2.65 28.61
C ALA A 528 -13.70 2.86 27.96
N GLU A 529 -14.34 4.00 28.22
CA GLU A 529 -15.63 4.39 27.62
C GLU A 529 -15.48 4.56 26.09
N MET A 530 -14.43 5.26 25.64
CA MET A 530 -14.11 5.46 24.22
C MET A 530 -13.81 4.13 23.49
N ARG A 531 -13.18 3.18 24.17
CA ARG A 531 -12.96 1.83 23.63
C ARG A 531 -14.27 1.04 23.50
N ALA A 532 -15.15 1.14 24.49
CA ALA A 532 -16.46 0.52 24.44
C ALA A 532 -17.34 1.10 23.31
N GLU A 533 -17.25 2.40 23.06
CA GLU A 533 -17.92 3.07 21.94
C GLU A 533 -17.42 2.53 20.58
N MET A 534 -16.13 2.37 20.42
CA MET A 534 -15.51 1.78 19.21
C MET A 534 -16.04 0.35 18.93
N GLY A 535 -16.26 -0.46 19.97
CA GLY A 535 -16.85 -1.78 19.86
C GLY A 535 -18.28 -1.75 19.29
N ARG A 536 -19.13 -0.87 19.83
CA ARG A 536 -20.52 -0.70 19.38
C ARG A 536 -20.65 -0.26 17.93
N GLN A 537 -19.78 0.60 17.43
CA GLN A 537 -19.80 1.04 16.03
C GLN A 537 -19.41 -0.07 15.05
N LYS A 538 -18.50 -0.97 15.44
CA LYS A 538 -18.15 -2.14 14.61
C LYS A 538 -19.34 -3.09 14.42
N ASP A 539 -20.15 -3.29 15.45
CA ASP A 539 -21.33 -4.15 15.39
C ASP A 539 -22.45 -3.55 14.52
N TYR A 540 -22.62 -2.23 14.54
CA TYR A 540 -23.60 -1.53 13.69
C TYR A 540 -23.27 -1.59 12.18
N LYS A 541 -21.99 -1.56 11.81
CA LYS A 541 -21.56 -1.69 10.39
C LYS A 541 -21.63 -3.13 9.85
N ARG A 542 -21.85 -4.13 10.72
CA ARG A 542 -22.04 -5.53 10.34
C ARG A 542 -23.50 -5.93 10.13
N GLN A 543 -24.44 -5.11 10.57
CA GLN A 543 -25.88 -5.23 10.31
C GLN A 543 -26.27 -4.46 9.04
#